data_0aa469ab00ff6e6da46a14ba07815911
#
_entry.id   0aa469ab00ff6e6da46a14ba07815911
#
_cell.length_a   1.000
_cell.length_b   1.000
_cell.length_c   1.000
_cell.angle_alpha   90.00
_cell.angle_beta   90.00
_cell.angle_gamma   90.00
#
_symmetry.space_group_name_H-M   'P 1'
#
loop_
_entity.id
_entity.type
_entity.pdbx_description
1 polymer ?
#
loop_
_entity_poly.entity_id
_entity_poly.type
_entity_poly.pdbx_seq_one_letter_code
_entity_poly.pdbx_strand_id
1 'polypeptide(L)'
;MVNQNRAKDNCPRCVKGKLVTDNESGETFCSKCGFVMSEKIQESGPEWRSFTQDEHGDRARAGAPTSLTMHDMGLATVINPINKDASGKPLTATMKNTIERLRTWDSRSQVHEPVDRNFRQAFSELNRLKDKLAISESVVEKAAYIYRKALDKGLVRGRSISALMASALYAACRDTATPRNLKDVEIAANIKRKDIARCYRLLVKELDLKMPVTDSVQSVSYTHLTLPTKA
;
A
#
# COMPACT_ATOMS: atom_id res chain seq x y z
N MET A 1 -12.66 13.23 3.26
CA MET A 1 -11.97 13.60 4.52
C MET A 1 -12.52 14.92 4.98
N VAL A 2 -13.29 14.89 6.04
CA VAL A 2 -14.05 16.05 6.54
C VAL A 2 -13.14 16.92 7.39
N ASN A 3 -13.11 18.18 7.06
CA ASN A 3 -12.42 19.28 7.75
C ASN A 3 -12.83 19.36 9.24
N GLN A 4 -12.08 18.75 10.14
CA GLN A 4 -12.28 18.86 11.60
C GLN A 4 -11.44 19.96 12.28
N ASN A 5 -10.83 20.89 11.53
CA ASN A 5 -9.88 21.84 12.08
C ASN A 5 -10.34 23.32 12.10
N ARG A 6 -11.64 23.62 12.02
CA ARG A 6 -12.12 25.03 12.08
C ARG A 6 -12.43 25.57 13.47
N ALA A 7 -12.28 24.80 14.54
CA ALA A 7 -12.68 25.24 15.90
C ALA A 7 -11.51 25.65 16.83
N LYS A 8 -10.26 25.76 16.33
CA LYS A 8 -9.07 26.02 17.16
C LYS A 8 -8.28 27.28 16.82
N ASP A 9 -8.82 28.19 16.00
CA ASP A 9 -8.07 29.37 15.56
C ASP A 9 -8.08 30.54 16.56
N ASN A 10 -8.77 30.40 17.68
CA ASN A 10 -8.86 31.45 18.69
C ASN A 10 -8.15 31.08 19.99
N CYS A 11 -7.48 32.05 20.56
CA CYS A 11 -6.77 31.90 21.84
C CYS A 11 -7.72 31.49 22.97
N PRO A 12 -7.41 30.44 23.76
CA PRO A 12 -8.24 30.00 24.89
C PRO A 12 -8.26 31.01 26.04
N ARG A 13 -7.25 31.87 26.14
CA ARG A 13 -7.15 32.86 27.25
C ARG A 13 -7.88 34.16 26.98
N CYS A 14 -7.77 34.72 25.76
CA CYS A 14 -8.40 36.02 25.45
C CYS A 14 -9.60 35.90 24.47
N VAL A 15 -9.89 34.73 23.94
CA VAL A 15 -10.99 34.37 23.01
C VAL A 15 -11.01 35.19 21.71
N LYS A 16 -10.35 36.35 21.68
CA LYS A 16 -10.41 37.34 20.55
C LYS A 16 -9.10 37.39 19.74
N GLY A 17 -8.02 36.73 20.17
CA GLY A 17 -6.73 36.75 19.48
C GLY A 17 -6.59 35.58 18.52
N LYS A 18 -6.05 35.84 17.33
CA LYS A 18 -5.70 34.77 16.37
C LYS A 18 -4.41 34.10 16.81
N LEU A 19 -4.31 32.82 16.61
CA LEU A 19 -3.09 32.05 16.80
C LEU A 19 -2.15 32.26 15.62
N VAL A 20 -0.90 32.55 15.89
CA VAL A 20 0.17 32.71 14.91
C VAL A 20 1.25 31.67 15.24
N THR A 21 1.67 30.93 14.23
CA THR A 21 2.77 29.99 14.34
C THR A 21 4.03 30.63 13.79
N ASP A 22 5.07 30.70 14.60
CA ASP A 22 6.39 31.11 14.19
C ASP A 22 7.18 29.88 13.74
N ASN A 23 7.61 29.90 12.48
CA ASN A 23 8.34 28.77 11.90
C ASN A 23 9.82 28.72 12.34
N GLU A 24 10.38 29.84 12.83
CA GLU A 24 11.77 29.87 13.28
C GLU A 24 11.92 29.32 14.70
N SER A 25 11.01 29.70 15.60
CA SER A 25 11.01 29.22 16.99
C SER A 25 10.22 27.93 17.18
N GLY A 26 9.35 27.54 16.23
CA GLY A 26 8.46 26.40 16.35
C GLY A 26 7.37 26.58 17.41
N GLU A 27 7.02 27.82 17.72
CA GLU A 27 6.04 28.16 18.75
C GLU A 27 4.73 28.64 18.14
N THR A 28 3.62 28.26 18.76
CA THR A 28 2.30 28.81 18.43
C THR A 28 1.83 29.69 19.56
N PHE A 29 1.70 31.00 19.31
CA PHE A 29 1.30 31.99 20.29
C PHE A 29 0.13 32.86 19.81
N CYS A 30 -0.53 33.50 20.76
CA CYS A 30 -1.61 34.43 20.49
C CYS A 30 -1.07 35.79 20.11
N SER A 31 -1.47 36.35 18.96
CA SER A 31 -1.07 37.69 18.48
C SER A 31 -1.51 38.85 19.39
N LYS A 32 -2.46 38.64 20.31
CA LYS A 32 -3.04 39.70 21.16
C LYS A 32 -2.60 39.68 22.60
N CYS A 33 -2.47 38.50 23.21
CA CYS A 33 -2.11 38.36 24.62
C CYS A 33 -0.76 37.67 24.87
N GLY A 34 -0.06 37.26 23.81
CA GLY A 34 1.22 36.57 23.89
C GLY A 34 1.19 35.18 24.56
N PHE A 35 0.01 34.62 24.80
CA PHE A 35 -0.09 33.31 25.42
C PHE A 35 0.42 32.23 24.45
N VAL A 36 1.48 31.51 24.86
CA VAL A 36 2.07 30.40 24.12
C VAL A 36 1.23 29.15 24.35
N MET A 37 0.72 28.57 23.28
CA MET A 37 -0.16 27.40 23.31
C MET A 37 0.61 26.11 23.08
N SER A 38 1.63 26.14 22.24
CA SER A 38 2.48 25.00 21.93
C SER A 38 3.91 25.47 21.72
N GLU A 39 4.84 24.86 22.45
CA GLU A 39 6.28 25.02 22.28
C GLU A 39 6.80 23.83 21.47
N LYS A 40 7.80 24.07 20.63
CA LYS A 40 8.51 23.02 19.88
C LYS A 40 7.59 22.16 18.98
N ILE A 41 7.03 22.78 17.96
CA ILE A 41 6.33 22.00 16.91
C ILE A 41 7.35 21.12 16.21
N GLN A 42 7.17 19.81 16.33
CA GLN A 42 7.98 18.85 15.60
C GLN A 42 7.54 18.86 14.15
N GLU A 43 8.47 19.14 13.25
CA GLU A 43 8.24 18.91 11.82
C GLU A 43 8.13 17.42 11.57
N SER A 44 6.98 16.99 11.07
CA SER A 44 6.75 15.60 10.65
C SER A 44 7.24 15.32 9.23
N GLY A 45 7.80 16.32 8.56
CA GLY A 45 8.35 16.21 7.23
C GLY A 45 9.72 15.52 7.20
N PRO A 46 10.13 14.98 6.05
CA PRO A 46 11.47 14.42 5.90
C PRO A 46 12.55 15.51 6.00
N GLU A 47 13.62 15.25 6.76
CA GLU A 47 14.74 16.16 6.97
C GLU A 47 15.55 16.48 5.68
N TRP A 48 15.33 15.73 4.62
CA TRP A 48 16.03 15.90 3.34
C TRP A 48 15.07 15.77 2.17
N ARG A 49 15.43 16.37 1.06
CA ARG A 49 14.73 16.19 -0.21
C ARG A 49 15.28 14.95 -0.92
N SER A 50 14.40 14.06 -1.33
CA SER A 50 14.69 12.93 -2.24
C SER A 50 13.92 13.15 -3.53
N PHE A 51 14.59 12.93 -4.66
CA PHE A 51 13.97 13.07 -5.98
C PHE A 51 13.55 11.71 -6.54
N THR A 52 14.15 10.64 -6.03
CA THR A 52 13.84 9.26 -6.42
C THR A 52 13.38 8.45 -5.21
N GLN A 53 12.58 7.42 -5.48
CA GLN A 53 12.05 6.55 -4.42
C GLN A 53 13.15 5.69 -3.77
N ASP A 54 14.18 5.35 -4.54
CA ASP A 54 15.35 4.61 -4.06
C ASP A 54 16.18 5.45 -3.07
N GLU A 55 16.42 6.75 -3.39
CA GLU A 55 17.11 7.67 -2.46
C GLU A 55 16.31 7.88 -1.16
N HIS A 56 14.98 7.90 -1.26
CA HIS A 56 14.12 8.00 -0.08
C HIS A 56 14.26 6.77 0.82
N GLY A 57 14.34 5.57 0.24
CA GLY A 57 14.55 4.32 0.97
C GLY A 57 15.90 4.26 1.66
N ASP A 58 16.97 4.68 0.98
CA ASP A 58 18.34 4.61 1.49
C ASP A 58 18.63 5.60 2.64
N ARG A 59 17.94 6.75 2.62
CA ARG A 59 18.14 7.82 3.62
C ARG A 59 17.11 7.83 4.74
N ALA A 60 16.03 7.05 4.61
CA ALA A 60 14.98 7.00 5.61
C ALA A 60 15.50 6.41 6.93
N ARG A 61 15.50 7.21 7.99
CA ARG A 61 15.80 6.75 9.36
C ARG A 61 14.61 6.07 10.02
N ALA A 62 13.42 6.37 9.53
CA ALA A 62 12.19 5.69 9.93
C ALA A 62 12.07 4.37 9.16
N GLY A 63 11.42 3.38 9.75
CA GLY A 63 11.08 2.13 9.06
C GLY A 63 10.21 2.35 7.82
N ALA A 64 10.03 1.31 7.03
CA ALA A 64 9.14 1.35 5.87
C ALA A 64 7.73 1.83 6.25
N PRO A 65 7.05 2.60 5.39
CA PRO A 65 5.68 3.03 5.66
C PRO A 65 4.76 1.83 5.82
N THR A 66 3.76 1.96 6.68
CA THR A 66 2.73 0.92 6.85
C THR A 66 1.99 0.71 5.54
N SER A 67 1.94 -0.52 5.06
CA SER A 67 1.23 -0.90 3.83
C SER A 67 0.31 -2.08 4.06
N LEU A 68 -0.88 -2.02 3.48
CA LEU A 68 -1.85 -3.13 3.52
C LEU A 68 -1.41 -4.33 2.66
N THR A 69 -0.42 -4.15 1.80
CA THR A 69 0.14 -5.21 0.95
C THR A 69 1.13 -6.12 1.68
N MET A 70 1.57 -5.73 2.87
CA MET A 70 2.39 -6.58 3.74
C MET A 70 1.49 -7.39 4.69
N HIS A 71 1.84 -8.65 4.96
CA HIS A 71 1.04 -9.53 5.82
C HIS A 71 0.87 -8.97 7.24
N ASP A 72 1.91 -8.34 7.78
CA ASP A 72 2.02 -7.71 9.10
C ASP A 72 1.84 -6.18 9.08
N MET A 73 1.41 -5.59 7.96
CA MET A 73 1.28 -4.14 7.75
C MET A 73 2.60 -3.36 7.89
N GLY A 74 3.75 -4.03 7.81
CA GLY A 74 5.07 -3.41 7.94
C GLY A 74 5.57 -3.29 9.39
N LEU A 75 5.00 -4.04 10.32
CA LEU A 75 5.44 -4.05 11.73
C LEU A 75 6.70 -4.86 11.95
N ALA A 76 6.96 -5.90 11.15
CA ALA A 76 8.17 -6.71 11.24
C ALA A 76 9.35 -6.02 10.54
N THR A 77 10.52 -6.20 11.11
CA THR A 77 11.78 -5.81 10.48
C THR A 77 12.25 -6.90 9.54
N VAL A 78 12.75 -6.54 8.37
CA VAL A 78 13.27 -7.47 7.36
C VAL A 78 14.76 -7.26 7.18
N ILE A 79 15.52 -8.36 7.16
CA ILE A 79 16.94 -8.29 6.86
C ILE A 79 17.12 -7.96 5.37
N ASN A 80 17.79 -6.83 5.07
CA ASN A 80 17.96 -6.34 3.72
C ASN A 80 18.56 -7.43 2.78
N PRO A 81 18.01 -7.64 1.57
CA PRO A 81 18.52 -8.58 0.59
C PRO A 81 19.88 -8.20 0.00
N ILE A 82 20.30 -6.95 0.14
CA ILE A 82 21.57 -6.45 -0.40
C ILE A 82 22.74 -7.02 0.40
N ASN A 83 23.70 -7.66 -0.31
CA ASN A 83 24.90 -8.22 0.30
C ASN A 83 26.03 -7.18 0.39
N LYS A 84 25.73 -6.01 0.96
CA LYS A 84 26.68 -4.92 1.20
C LYS A 84 26.71 -4.56 2.68
N ASP A 85 27.85 -4.13 3.15
CA ASP A 85 28.04 -3.58 4.48
C ASP A 85 27.50 -2.12 4.56
N ALA A 86 27.38 -1.56 5.74
CA ALA A 86 26.99 -0.16 5.97
C ALA A 86 27.88 0.86 5.23
N SER A 87 29.12 0.50 4.96
CA SER A 87 30.07 1.27 4.15
C SER A 87 29.93 1.10 2.63
N GLY A 88 28.94 0.31 2.16
CA GLY A 88 28.71 0.01 0.75
C GLY A 88 29.64 -1.04 0.14
N LYS A 89 30.57 -1.63 0.92
CA LYS A 89 31.48 -2.69 0.46
C LYS A 89 30.76 -4.03 0.35
N PRO A 90 31.08 -4.87 -0.63
CA PRO A 90 30.53 -6.22 -0.73
C PRO A 90 31.00 -7.07 0.45
N LEU A 91 30.09 -7.92 0.98
CA LEU A 91 30.37 -8.81 2.08
C LEU A 91 31.32 -9.95 1.65
N THR A 92 32.17 -10.40 2.58
CA THR A 92 33.02 -11.58 2.39
C THR A 92 32.16 -12.83 2.22
N ALA A 93 32.70 -13.88 1.58
CA ALA A 93 31.97 -15.13 1.31
C ALA A 93 31.44 -15.80 2.59
N THR A 94 32.23 -15.80 3.67
CA THR A 94 31.81 -16.34 4.97
C THR A 94 30.66 -15.57 5.58
N MET A 95 30.72 -14.23 5.54
CA MET A 95 29.69 -13.34 6.05
C MET A 95 28.39 -13.46 5.23
N LYS A 96 28.51 -13.58 3.90
CA LYS A 96 27.39 -13.80 3.00
C LYS A 96 26.61 -15.06 3.36
N ASN A 97 27.29 -16.18 3.54
CA ASN A 97 26.67 -17.46 3.95
C ASN A 97 25.97 -17.34 5.31
N THR A 98 26.56 -16.62 6.25
CA THR A 98 25.95 -16.39 7.57
C THR A 98 24.68 -15.55 7.46
N ILE A 99 24.70 -14.46 6.67
CA ILE A 99 23.53 -13.59 6.46
C ILE A 99 22.42 -14.34 5.70
N GLU A 100 22.73 -15.15 4.70
CA GLU A 100 21.74 -15.97 3.99
C GLU A 100 21.06 -16.99 4.95
N ARG A 101 21.83 -17.57 5.85
CA ARG A 101 21.28 -18.43 6.90
C ARG A 101 20.37 -17.66 7.86
N LEU A 102 20.77 -16.46 8.28
CA LEU A 102 19.96 -15.59 9.14
C LEU A 102 18.66 -15.18 8.45
N ARG A 103 18.70 -14.79 7.17
CA ARG A 103 17.51 -14.50 6.37
C ARG A 103 16.54 -15.68 6.30
N THR A 104 17.08 -16.87 6.15
CA THR A 104 16.26 -18.10 6.11
C THR A 104 15.56 -18.33 7.45
N TRP A 105 16.26 -18.13 8.56
CA TRP A 105 15.67 -18.26 9.89
C TRP A 105 14.68 -17.15 10.19
N ASP A 106 15.01 -15.91 9.84
CA ASP A 106 14.10 -14.76 9.95
C ASP A 106 12.79 -15.02 9.19
N SER A 107 12.89 -15.41 7.92
CA SER A 107 11.71 -15.75 7.10
C SER A 107 10.88 -16.90 7.68
N ARG A 108 11.49 -17.86 8.36
CA ARG A 108 10.78 -18.97 9.03
C ARG A 108 10.13 -18.54 10.35
N SER A 109 10.77 -17.64 11.08
CA SER A 109 10.27 -17.15 12.38
C SER A 109 9.11 -16.18 12.25
N GLN A 110 9.05 -15.41 11.14
CA GLN A 110 8.01 -14.42 10.92
C GLN A 110 6.61 -14.99 10.67
N VAL A 111 6.48 -16.25 10.31
CA VAL A 111 5.19 -16.83 9.87
C VAL A 111 4.83 -18.06 10.71
N HIS A 112 4.11 -17.84 11.79
CA HIS A 112 3.63 -18.91 12.67
C HIS A 112 2.21 -19.34 12.32
N GLU A 113 1.32 -18.40 12.00
CA GLU A 113 -0.10 -18.67 11.80
C GLU A 113 -0.45 -19.08 10.35
N PRO A 114 -1.46 -19.94 10.17
CA PRO A 114 -1.95 -20.29 8.83
C PRO A 114 -2.50 -19.09 8.06
N VAL A 115 -3.03 -18.08 8.79
CA VAL A 115 -3.56 -16.85 8.24
C VAL A 115 -2.44 -16.01 7.60
N ASP A 116 -1.31 -15.86 8.29
CA ASP A 116 -0.16 -15.10 7.78
C ASP A 116 0.46 -15.76 6.54
N ARG A 117 0.52 -17.10 6.52
CA ARG A 117 0.96 -17.85 5.33
C ARG A 117 0.06 -17.57 4.13
N ASN A 118 -1.25 -17.50 4.38
CA ASN A 118 -2.23 -17.15 3.35
C ASN A 118 -2.00 -15.74 2.83
N PHE A 119 -1.82 -14.75 3.72
CA PHE A 119 -1.52 -13.38 3.32
C PHE A 119 -0.23 -13.27 2.52
N ARG A 120 0.85 -13.92 2.96
CA ARG A 120 2.13 -13.89 2.21
C ARG A 120 1.98 -14.45 0.82
N GLN A 121 1.30 -15.58 0.66
CA GLN A 121 1.05 -16.17 -0.65
C GLN A 121 0.17 -15.28 -1.51
N ALA A 122 -0.90 -14.73 -0.94
CA ALA A 122 -1.83 -13.85 -1.65
C ALA A 122 -1.15 -12.56 -2.12
N PHE A 123 -0.38 -11.91 -1.25
CA PHE A 123 0.31 -10.66 -1.59
C PHE A 123 1.50 -10.86 -2.53
N SER A 124 2.17 -12.00 -2.47
CA SER A 124 3.16 -12.38 -3.49
C SER A 124 2.52 -12.49 -4.88
N GLU A 125 1.34 -13.12 -4.96
CA GLU A 125 0.57 -13.17 -6.21
C GLU A 125 0.07 -11.79 -6.65
N LEU A 126 -0.32 -10.94 -5.70
CA LEU A 126 -0.76 -9.57 -5.98
C LEU A 126 0.38 -8.75 -6.60
N ASN A 127 1.59 -8.81 -6.04
CA ASN A 127 2.76 -8.13 -6.58
C ASN A 127 3.11 -8.65 -7.98
N ARG A 128 3.06 -9.96 -8.20
CA ARG A 128 3.25 -10.55 -9.52
C ARG A 128 2.24 -10.04 -10.55
N LEU A 129 0.98 -9.87 -10.15
CA LEU A 129 -0.07 -9.32 -11.02
C LEU A 129 0.10 -7.81 -11.25
N LYS A 130 0.55 -7.06 -10.22
CA LYS A 130 0.89 -5.65 -10.33
C LYS A 130 1.92 -5.43 -11.44
N ASP A 131 3.03 -6.18 -11.40
CA ASP A 131 4.12 -6.04 -12.36
C ASP A 131 3.67 -6.40 -13.79
N LYS A 132 2.91 -7.50 -13.96
CA LYS A 132 2.42 -7.92 -15.27
C LYS A 132 1.38 -6.98 -15.89
N LEU A 133 0.55 -6.37 -15.08
CA LEU A 133 -0.54 -5.50 -15.54
C LEU A 133 -0.18 -4.01 -15.45
N ALA A 134 1.01 -3.67 -14.96
CA ALA A 134 1.48 -2.30 -14.73
C ALA A 134 0.42 -1.46 -13.99
N ILE A 135 0.02 -1.91 -12.79
CA ILE A 135 -1.02 -1.29 -11.98
C ILE A 135 -0.40 -0.37 -10.94
N SER A 136 -1.04 0.78 -10.67
CA SER A 136 -0.61 1.74 -9.66
C SER A 136 -0.74 1.19 -8.23
N GLU A 137 0.10 1.68 -7.32
CA GLU A 137 0.14 1.26 -5.91
C GLU A 137 -1.20 1.45 -5.19
N SER A 138 -1.90 2.54 -5.49
CA SER A 138 -3.21 2.83 -4.88
C SER A 138 -4.26 1.75 -5.16
N VAL A 139 -4.25 1.18 -6.37
CA VAL A 139 -5.15 0.07 -6.74
C VAL A 139 -4.74 -1.22 -6.04
N VAL A 140 -3.44 -1.44 -5.91
CA VAL A 140 -2.87 -2.62 -5.22
C VAL A 140 -3.24 -2.60 -3.74
N GLU A 141 -3.12 -1.46 -3.07
CA GLU A 141 -3.54 -1.31 -1.66
C GLU A 141 -5.05 -1.55 -1.48
N LYS A 142 -5.85 -1.05 -2.41
CA LYS A 142 -7.29 -1.29 -2.41
C LYS A 142 -7.63 -2.76 -2.61
N ALA A 143 -6.92 -3.45 -3.50
CA ALA A 143 -7.06 -4.89 -3.69
C ALA A 143 -6.68 -5.68 -2.42
N ALA A 144 -5.59 -5.29 -1.75
CA ALA A 144 -5.18 -5.87 -0.49
C ALA A 144 -6.23 -5.66 0.62
N TYR A 145 -6.84 -4.46 0.69
CA TYR A 145 -7.94 -4.19 1.61
C TYR A 145 -9.15 -5.10 1.37
N ILE A 146 -9.57 -5.24 0.11
CA ILE A 146 -10.69 -6.12 -0.26
C ILE A 146 -10.39 -7.57 0.13
N TYR A 147 -9.15 -8.03 -0.12
CA TYR A 147 -8.74 -9.38 0.21
C TYR A 147 -8.71 -9.65 1.73
N ARG A 148 -8.18 -8.70 2.54
CA ARG A 148 -8.20 -8.79 4.01
C ARG A 148 -9.64 -8.93 4.51
N LYS A 149 -10.53 -8.07 4.04
CA LYS A 149 -11.96 -8.11 4.38
C LYS A 149 -12.64 -9.42 3.97
N ALA A 150 -12.23 -10.01 2.83
CA ALA A 150 -12.73 -11.32 2.39
C ALA A 150 -12.22 -12.46 3.30
N LEU A 151 -11.00 -12.37 3.80
CA LEU A 151 -10.41 -13.34 4.70
C LEU A 151 -11.07 -13.28 6.08
N ASP A 152 -11.33 -12.09 6.61
CA ASP A 152 -12.05 -11.87 7.89
C ASP A 152 -13.44 -12.48 7.86
N LYS A 153 -14.13 -12.42 6.70
CA LYS A 153 -15.43 -13.08 6.48
C LYS A 153 -15.33 -14.57 6.14
N GLY A 154 -14.12 -15.14 6.14
CA GLY A 154 -13.91 -16.58 5.86
C GLY A 154 -14.18 -17.00 4.42
N LEU A 155 -14.29 -16.07 3.46
CA LEU A 155 -14.64 -16.35 2.06
C LEU A 155 -13.53 -17.09 1.28
N VAL A 156 -12.34 -17.17 1.84
CA VAL A 156 -11.18 -17.86 1.23
C VAL A 156 -11.31 -19.38 1.32
N ARG A 157 -12.07 -19.88 2.32
CA ARG A 157 -12.18 -21.32 2.56
C ARG A 157 -12.76 -22.06 1.35
N GLY A 158 -12.06 -23.10 0.91
CA GLY A 158 -12.46 -23.94 -0.24
C GLY A 158 -12.28 -23.29 -1.62
N ARG A 159 -11.51 -22.20 -1.73
CA ARG A 159 -11.24 -21.49 -2.97
C ARG A 159 -9.75 -21.32 -3.21
N SER A 160 -9.36 -21.14 -4.46
CA SER A 160 -7.98 -20.82 -4.82
C SER A 160 -7.64 -19.39 -4.37
N ILE A 161 -6.52 -19.25 -3.64
CA ILE A 161 -6.00 -17.95 -3.19
C ILE A 161 -5.75 -17.04 -4.38
N SER A 162 -5.11 -17.59 -5.43
CA SER A 162 -4.79 -16.83 -6.64
C SER A 162 -6.05 -16.34 -7.38
N ALA A 163 -7.13 -17.16 -7.45
CA ALA A 163 -8.37 -16.76 -8.09
C ALA A 163 -9.10 -15.66 -7.29
N LEU A 164 -9.08 -15.76 -5.95
CA LEU A 164 -9.69 -14.76 -5.09
C LEU A 164 -8.90 -13.45 -5.14
N MET A 165 -7.56 -13.51 -5.15
CA MET A 165 -6.71 -12.33 -5.26
C MET A 165 -6.88 -11.65 -6.63
N ALA A 166 -6.90 -12.40 -7.73
CA ALA A 166 -7.17 -11.86 -9.06
C ALA A 166 -8.56 -11.19 -9.17
N SER A 167 -9.56 -11.76 -8.49
CA SER A 167 -10.89 -11.16 -8.43
C SER A 167 -10.96 -9.91 -7.56
N ALA A 168 -10.20 -9.86 -6.44
CA ALA A 168 -10.06 -8.67 -5.60
C ALA A 168 -9.35 -7.52 -6.35
N LEU A 169 -8.29 -7.85 -7.10
CA LEU A 169 -7.61 -6.89 -7.96
C LEU A 169 -8.53 -6.34 -9.05
N TYR A 170 -9.30 -7.19 -9.72
CA TYR A 170 -10.29 -6.76 -10.71
C TYR A 170 -11.36 -5.85 -10.09
N ALA A 171 -11.83 -6.16 -8.88
CA ALA A 171 -12.78 -5.32 -8.15
C ALA A 171 -12.17 -3.94 -7.83
N ALA A 172 -10.91 -3.91 -7.35
CA ALA A 172 -10.19 -2.67 -7.08
C ALA A 172 -10.00 -1.82 -8.34
N CYS A 173 -9.62 -2.42 -9.46
CA CYS A 173 -9.50 -1.73 -10.75
C CYS A 173 -10.81 -1.07 -11.18
N ARG A 174 -11.95 -1.74 -10.99
CA ARG A 174 -13.26 -1.15 -11.30
C ARG A 174 -13.63 0.00 -10.41
N ASP A 175 -13.34 -0.13 -9.13
CA ASP A 175 -13.69 0.88 -8.13
C ASP A 175 -12.79 2.14 -8.24
N THR A 176 -11.55 1.99 -8.70
CA THR A 176 -10.62 3.12 -8.94
C THR A 176 -10.69 3.68 -10.36
N ALA A 177 -11.68 3.28 -11.15
CA ALA A 177 -11.86 3.71 -12.53
C ALA A 177 -10.61 3.48 -13.42
N THR A 178 -9.79 2.47 -13.11
CA THR A 178 -8.69 2.01 -13.95
C THR A 178 -9.15 0.82 -14.78
N PRO A 179 -9.58 0.99 -16.02
CA PRO A 179 -10.21 -0.08 -16.77
C PRO A 179 -9.20 -1.20 -17.08
N ARG A 180 -9.56 -2.43 -16.71
CA ARG A 180 -8.84 -3.66 -17.07
C ARG A 180 -9.85 -4.71 -17.47
N ASN A 181 -9.55 -5.47 -18.54
CA ASN A 181 -10.42 -6.52 -19.00
C ASN A 181 -10.22 -7.80 -18.18
N LEU A 182 -11.29 -8.58 -18.01
CA LEU A 182 -11.17 -9.92 -17.39
C LEU A 182 -10.23 -10.85 -18.16
N LYS A 183 -10.07 -10.66 -19.49
CA LYS A 183 -9.12 -11.43 -20.30
C LYS A 183 -7.67 -11.12 -19.93
N ASP A 184 -7.35 -9.84 -19.69
CA ASP A 184 -6.00 -9.42 -19.31
C ASP A 184 -5.63 -10.01 -17.95
N VAL A 185 -6.56 -10.00 -17.00
CA VAL A 185 -6.39 -10.61 -15.69
C VAL A 185 -6.27 -12.14 -15.79
N GLU A 186 -7.03 -12.80 -16.66
CA GLU A 186 -6.93 -14.24 -16.94
C GLU A 186 -5.53 -14.63 -17.42
N ILE A 187 -4.99 -13.90 -18.41
CA ILE A 187 -3.65 -14.13 -18.96
C ILE A 187 -2.57 -13.87 -17.90
N ALA A 188 -2.68 -12.77 -17.16
CA ALA A 188 -1.70 -12.41 -16.15
C ALA A 188 -1.70 -13.40 -14.96
N ALA A 189 -2.89 -13.81 -14.51
CA ALA A 189 -3.05 -14.73 -13.38
C ALA A 189 -2.85 -16.21 -13.77
N ASN A 190 -2.97 -16.54 -15.06
CA ASN A 190 -3.01 -17.92 -15.57
C ASN A 190 -4.13 -18.77 -14.93
N ILE A 191 -5.33 -18.17 -14.80
CA ILE A 191 -6.51 -18.77 -14.18
C ILE A 191 -7.71 -18.60 -15.11
N LYS A 192 -8.56 -19.60 -15.22
CA LYS A 192 -9.74 -19.55 -16.08
C LYS A 192 -10.66 -18.37 -15.71
N ARG A 193 -11.06 -17.61 -16.71
CA ARG A 193 -11.98 -16.47 -16.57
C ARG A 193 -13.25 -16.80 -15.78
N LYS A 194 -13.79 -18.02 -15.94
CA LYS A 194 -14.99 -18.47 -15.21
C LYS A 194 -14.79 -18.47 -13.70
N ASP A 195 -13.61 -18.85 -13.22
CA ASP A 195 -13.30 -18.92 -11.78
C ASP A 195 -13.09 -17.53 -11.21
N ILE A 196 -12.40 -16.64 -11.93
CA ILE A 196 -12.25 -15.23 -11.54
C ILE A 196 -13.62 -14.56 -11.46
N ALA A 197 -14.49 -14.76 -12.48
CA ALA A 197 -15.83 -14.16 -12.51
C ALA A 197 -16.74 -14.71 -11.39
N ARG A 198 -16.58 -15.99 -11.00
CA ARG A 198 -17.31 -16.58 -9.88
C ARG A 198 -16.86 -15.96 -8.55
N CYS A 199 -15.54 -15.85 -8.32
CA CYS A 199 -14.99 -15.23 -7.14
C CYS A 199 -15.37 -13.74 -7.07
N TYR A 200 -15.32 -13.02 -8.18
CA TYR A 200 -15.71 -11.60 -8.23
C TYR A 200 -17.16 -11.40 -7.82
N ARG A 201 -18.11 -12.16 -8.38
CA ARG A 201 -19.54 -12.06 -8.01
C ARG A 201 -19.77 -12.37 -6.53
N LEU A 202 -19.02 -13.33 -5.99
CA LEU A 202 -19.07 -13.65 -4.56
C LEU A 202 -18.56 -12.48 -3.72
N LEU A 203 -17.40 -11.88 -4.05
CA LEU A 203 -16.86 -10.73 -3.32
C LEU A 203 -17.84 -9.56 -3.33
N VAL A 204 -18.42 -9.24 -4.49
CA VAL A 204 -19.38 -8.13 -4.61
C VAL A 204 -20.59 -8.37 -3.72
N LYS A 205 -21.14 -9.60 -3.70
CA LYS A 205 -22.31 -9.95 -2.91
C LYS A 205 -22.05 -9.96 -1.41
N GLU A 206 -20.99 -10.64 -0.98
CA GLU A 206 -20.72 -10.87 0.46
C GLU A 206 -20.09 -9.64 1.14
N LEU A 207 -19.32 -8.83 0.40
CA LEU A 207 -18.71 -7.62 0.96
C LEU A 207 -19.57 -6.37 0.72
N ASP A 208 -20.72 -6.52 0.03
CA ASP A 208 -21.61 -5.42 -0.34
C ASP A 208 -20.86 -4.26 -1.04
N LEU A 209 -19.99 -4.62 -2.00
CA LEU A 209 -19.21 -3.63 -2.72
C LEU A 209 -20.08 -2.89 -3.74
N LYS A 210 -20.21 -1.58 -3.57
CA LYS A 210 -20.91 -0.71 -4.52
C LYS A 210 -19.99 -0.45 -5.72
N MET A 211 -20.09 -1.31 -6.75
CA MET A 211 -19.28 -1.16 -7.95
C MET A 211 -19.86 -0.10 -8.88
N PRO A 212 -19.05 0.88 -9.33
CA PRO A 212 -19.50 1.87 -10.31
C PRO A 212 -19.81 1.20 -11.64
N VAL A 213 -20.75 1.78 -12.38
CA VAL A 213 -21.02 1.38 -13.77
C VAL A 213 -19.78 1.75 -14.59
N THR A 214 -19.32 0.81 -15.41
CA THR A 214 -18.13 1.02 -16.26
C THR A 214 -18.46 2.06 -17.32
N ASP A 215 -17.68 3.12 -17.39
CA ASP A 215 -17.78 4.09 -18.48
C ASP A 215 -17.22 3.49 -19.77
N SER A 216 -18.04 3.52 -20.82
CA SER A 216 -17.66 2.98 -22.14
C SER A 216 -16.50 3.77 -22.75
N VAL A 217 -16.44 5.09 -22.53
CA VAL A 217 -15.38 5.95 -23.09
C VAL A 217 -14.01 5.58 -22.51
N GLN A 218 -13.90 5.40 -21.20
CA GLN A 218 -12.67 4.98 -20.56
C GLN A 218 -12.22 3.58 -21.01
N SER A 219 -13.17 2.68 -21.22
CA SER A 219 -12.90 1.32 -21.68
C SER A 219 -12.36 1.31 -23.12
N VAL A 220 -12.90 2.15 -24.01
CA VAL A 220 -12.45 2.27 -25.41
C VAL A 220 -11.06 2.88 -25.49
N SER A 221 -10.78 3.94 -24.74
CA SER A 221 -9.45 4.57 -24.73
C SER A 221 -8.36 3.60 -24.30
N TYR A 222 -8.62 2.76 -23.29
CA TYR A 222 -7.69 1.74 -22.84
C TYR A 222 -7.44 0.69 -23.93
N THR A 223 -8.48 0.16 -24.58
CA THR A 223 -8.32 -0.85 -25.65
C THR A 223 -7.57 -0.29 -26.87
N HIS A 224 -7.78 0.98 -27.22
CA HIS A 224 -7.04 1.64 -28.29
C HIS A 224 -5.54 1.78 -28.00
N LEU A 225 -5.17 2.12 -26.77
CA LEU A 225 -3.76 2.24 -26.35
C LEU A 225 -3.05 0.88 -26.29
N THR A 226 -3.77 -0.20 -26.03
CA THR A 226 -3.18 -1.54 -25.87
C THR A 226 -3.20 -2.41 -27.14
N LEU A 227 -3.91 -1.95 -28.18
CA LEU A 227 -3.87 -2.66 -29.46
C LEU A 227 -2.49 -2.48 -30.11
N PRO A 228 -1.83 -3.59 -30.55
CA PRO A 228 -0.62 -3.47 -31.34
C PRO A 228 -0.96 -2.74 -32.64
N THR A 229 -0.31 -1.61 -32.86
CA THR A 229 -0.34 -0.94 -34.17
C THR A 229 0.20 -1.93 -35.19
N LYS A 230 -0.70 -2.47 -36.03
CA LYS A 230 -0.27 -3.20 -37.22
C LYS A 230 0.50 -2.20 -38.09
N ALA A 231 1.81 -2.37 -38.15
CA ALA A 231 2.64 -1.74 -39.17
C ALA A 231 2.35 -2.38 -40.54
#